data_e384d7b3c9883ac81d640c7a74b5542a
#
_entry.id   e384d7b3c9883ac81d640c7a74b5542a
#
_cell.length_a   1.000
_cell.length_b   1.000
_cell.length_c   1.000
_cell.angle_alpha   90.00
_cell.angle_beta   90.00
_cell.angle_gamma   90.00
#
_symmetry.space_group_name_H-M   'P 1'
#
loop_
_entity.id
_entity.type
_entity.pdbx_description
1 polymer ?
#
loop_
_entity_poly.entity_id
_entity_poly.type
_entity_poly.pdbx_seq_one_letter_code
_entity_poly.pdbx_strand_id
1 'polypeptide(L)'
;MSVPAALTTVDDRVAGVLHDGGGEPSGHSPRPFLHPVSTPGGRSVSDYRPEDHPWHWGLGIAVSTIDVVGQAHPANLWGGPTYRDGAGYVKLPNNGSQEVRVEEGRDDGRVQQLDWRTADGTVFLAETRSWHAESVRAGGVEWLATTVRSRWANTSGGPLAFGSPTTSGRPDAGYGGFFLRLAPSFAGACIVAASTGPAPSDVPAPPGGAGTRLSEADAMGSTRSWLGLRSPDASVLMVPAADNPGGSSPWFVRSTGTPMLCAAPFFHRKLHLGVGGVLHWTWSLLTADGPVQDDAFAAAADAV
;
A
#
# COMPACT_ATOMS: atom_id res chain seq x y z
N MET A 1 13.58 8.09 17.64
CA MET A 1 12.17 7.64 17.55
C MET A 1 11.31 8.87 17.70
N SER A 2 10.52 9.21 16.68
CA SER A 2 9.50 10.25 16.79
C SER A 2 8.33 9.73 17.64
N VAL A 3 7.61 10.64 18.29
CA VAL A 3 6.39 10.29 19.00
C VAL A 3 5.31 10.00 17.95
N PRO A 4 4.56 8.88 18.04
CA PRO A 4 3.46 8.61 17.13
C PRO A 4 2.50 9.80 17.08
N ALA A 5 2.05 10.17 15.89
CA ALA A 5 1.25 11.35 15.67
C ALA A 5 -0.08 11.02 15.00
N ALA A 6 -1.17 11.59 15.51
CA ALA A 6 -2.47 11.46 14.88
C ALA A 6 -2.44 12.10 13.48
N LEU A 7 -3.03 11.41 12.51
CA LEU A 7 -3.35 11.94 11.19
C LEU A 7 -4.85 12.32 11.24
N THR A 8 -5.09 13.63 11.22
CA THR A 8 -6.43 14.19 11.37
C THR A 8 -6.86 14.91 10.10
N THR A 9 -8.15 14.95 9.87
CA THR A 9 -8.79 15.78 8.85
C THR A 9 -8.92 17.22 9.36
N VAL A 10 -9.26 18.15 8.49
CA VAL A 10 -9.52 19.56 8.86
C VAL A 10 -10.70 19.70 9.84
N ASP A 11 -11.65 18.78 9.81
CA ASP A 11 -12.79 18.69 10.74
C ASP A 11 -12.50 17.81 11.98
N ASP A 12 -11.24 17.67 12.36
CA ASP A 12 -10.73 17.00 13.57
C ASP A 12 -11.05 15.50 13.68
N ARG A 13 -11.36 14.82 12.59
CA ARG A 13 -11.52 13.36 12.60
C ARG A 13 -10.17 12.66 12.51
N VAL A 14 -9.99 11.62 13.29
CA VAL A 14 -8.76 10.83 13.32
C VAL A 14 -8.83 9.71 12.26
N ALA A 15 -8.10 9.87 11.15
CA ALA A 15 -7.97 8.83 10.13
C ALA A 15 -7.03 7.70 10.58
N GLY A 16 -6.09 8.00 11.47
CA GLY A 16 -5.19 7.01 12.05
C GLY A 16 -4.06 7.63 12.85
N VAL A 17 -3.12 6.78 13.28
CA VAL A 17 -1.90 7.20 13.99
C VAL A 17 -0.69 6.82 13.17
N LEU A 18 0.13 7.80 12.81
CA LEU A 18 1.36 7.62 12.04
C LEU A 18 2.53 7.30 12.99
N HIS A 19 3.23 6.22 12.65
CA HIS A 19 4.44 5.73 13.33
C HIS A 19 5.62 5.82 12.38
N ASP A 20 6.82 6.13 12.90
CA ASP A 20 8.06 6.14 12.11
C ASP A 20 8.65 4.73 11.90
N GLY A 21 8.24 3.76 12.71
CA GLY A 21 8.74 2.37 12.66
C GLY A 21 10.16 2.19 13.18
N GLY A 22 10.83 3.23 13.65
CA GLY A 22 12.26 3.20 14.03
C GLY A 22 12.60 2.32 15.25
N GLY A 23 11.59 1.87 16.02
CA GLY A 23 11.76 0.95 17.15
C GLY A 23 11.56 -0.53 16.81
N GLU A 24 11.24 -0.85 15.55
CA GLU A 24 10.92 -2.20 15.14
C GLU A 24 12.18 -3.04 14.88
N PRO A 25 12.14 -4.38 15.07
CA PRO A 25 13.26 -5.26 14.78
C PRO A 25 13.72 -5.15 13.31
N SER A 26 15.05 -5.16 13.08
CA SER A 26 15.62 -5.05 11.73
C SER A 26 15.11 -6.12 10.77
N GLY A 27 14.89 -7.36 11.22
CA GLY A 27 14.32 -8.44 10.42
C GLY A 27 12.87 -8.21 9.98
N HIS A 28 12.20 -7.19 10.50
CA HIS A 28 10.85 -6.78 10.11
C HIS A 28 10.85 -5.62 9.10
N SER A 29 12.02 -5.17 8.67
CA SER A 29 12.19 -4.03 7.75
C SER A 29 11.49 -2.77 8.24
N PRO A 30 12.06 -2.08 9.25
CA PRO A 30 11.50 -0.87 9.84
C PRO A 30 11.13 0.17 8.78
N ARG A 31 9.91 0.71 8.88
CA ARG A 31 9.35 1.68 7.93
C ARG A 31 8.20 2.45 8.55
N PRO A 32 7.87 3.65 8.07
CA PRO A 32 6.67 4.36 8.50
C PRO A 32 5.38 3.63 8.11
N PHE A 33 4.41 3.67 9.02
CA PHE A 33 3.10 3.08 8.82
C PHE A 33 2.01 3.82 9.61
N LEU A 34 0.77 3.74 9.15
CA LEU A 34 -0.41 4.25 9.83
C LEU A 34 -1.14 3.09 10.52
N HIS A 35 -1.29 3.15 11.85
CA HIS A 35 -2.05 2.19 12.64
C HIS A 35 -2.42 2.77 14.03
N PRO A 36 -3.68 2.61 14.52
CA PRO A 36 -4.80 2.09 13.74
C PRO A 36 -5.17 2.98 12.56
N VAL A 37 -5.76 2.39 11.51
CA VAL A 37 -6.48 3.12 10.45
C VAL A 37 -7.94 3.05 10.79
N SER A 38 -8.63 4.20 10.85
CA SER A 38 -9.96 4.31 11.41
C SER A 38 -11.04 4.58 10.36
N THR A 39 -12.26 4.12 10.63
CA THR A 39 -13.48 4.58 9.93
C THR A 39 -13.96 5.91 10.53
N PRO A 40 -14.93 6.62 9.90
CA PRO A 40 -15.56 7.81 10.47
C PRO A 40 -16.08 7.61 11.91
N GLY A 41 -16.60 6.43 12.24
CA GLY A 41 -17.06 6.05 13.58
C GLY A 41 -15.95 5.59 14.53
N GLY A 42 -14.67 5.65 14.13
CA GLY A 42 -13.51 5.32 14.97
C GLY A 42 -13.18 3.84 15.07
N ARG A 43 -13.77 2.97 14.23
CA ARG A 43 -13.44 1.55 14.17
C ARG A 43 -12.11 1.34 13.43
N SER A 44 -11.20 0.55 14.00
CA SER A 44 -9.97 0.17 13.28
C SER A 44 -10.25 -0.85 12.18
N VAL A 45 -9.76 -0.57 10.97
CA VAL A 45 -9.77 -1.48 9.82
C VAL A 45 -8.42 -2.16 9.58
N SER A 46 -7.41 -1.78 10.34
CA SER A 46 -6.06 -2.30 10.20
C SER A 46 -5.64 -3.20 11.36
N ASP A 47 -4.64 -4.05 11.11
CA ASP A 47 -3.99 -4.92 12.09
C ASP A 47 -2.50 -4.58 12.21
N TYR A 48 -1.86 -4.99 13.32
CA TYR A 48 -0.47 -4.70 13.62
C TYR A 48 0.21 -5.88 14.30
N ARG A 49 1.29 -6.36 13.69
CA ARG A 49 2.14 -7.44 14.20
C ARG A 49 1.36 -8.72 14.54
N PRO A 50 0.53 -9.25 13.62
CA PRO A 50 -0.12 -10.53 13.85
C PRO A 50 0.94 -11.63 14.09
N GLU A 51 0.60 -12.63 14.88
CA GLU A 51 1.53 -13.66 15.32
C GLU A 51 2.22 -14.38 14.16
N ASP A 52 1.48 -14.66 13.08
CA ASP A 52 1.97 -15.36 11.89
C ASP A 52 2.85 -14.48 10.97
N HIS A 53 2.67 -13.15 11.01
CA HIS A 53 3.40 -12.18 10.18
C HIS A 53 3.75 -10.91 10.97
N PRO A 54 4.67 -10.97 11.96
CA PRO A 54 4.95 -9.83 12.85
C PRO A 54 5.58 -8.62 12.14
N TRP A 55 5.93 -8.72 10.87
CA TRP A 55 6.38 -7.62 9.99
C TRP A 55 5.25 -6.96 9.18
N HIS A 56 3.97 -7.35 9.38
CA HIS A 56 2.82 -6.67 8.78
C HIS A 56 2.29 -5.59 9.70
N TRP A 57 2.29 -4.34 9.22
CA TRP A 57 1.92 -3.16 10.03
C TRP A 57 0.98 -2.25 9.26
N GLY A 58 -0.27 -2.15 9.68
CA GLY A 58 -1.27 -1.20 9.22
C GLY A 58 -1.23 -0.87 7.73
N LEU A 59 -1.20 0.41 7.42
CA LEU A 59 -1.11 0.98 6.08
C LEU A 59 0.28 1.59 5.86
N GLY A 60 0.92 1.26 4.74
CA GLY A 60 2.22 1.83 4.40
C GLY A 60 2.72 1.42 3.02
N ILE A 61 3.95 1.79 2.71
CA ILE A 61 4.63 1.38 1.49
C ILE A 61 5.68 0.33 1.85
N ALA A 62 5.64 -0.83 1.19
CA ALA A 62 6.58 -1.91 1.43
C ALA A 62 6.92 -2.63 0.13
N VAL A 63 8.18 -3.00 -0.07
CA VAL A 63 8.64 -3.70 -1.28
C VAL A 63 9.51 -4.89 -0.89
N SER A 64 9.15 -6.08 -1.38
CA SER A 64 9.77 -7.33 -0.97
C SER A 64 11.07 -7.65 -1.71
N THR A 65 11.29 -7.04 -2.87
CA THR A 65 12.45 -7.34 -3.73
C THR A 65 12.90 -6.08 -4.45
N ILE A 66 14.10 -5.59 -4.14
CA ILE A 66 14.70 -4.45 -4.83
C ILE A 66 16.13 -4.81 -5.17
N ASP A 67 16.42 -4.91 -6.47
CA ASP A 67 17.80 -5.11 -6.92
C ASP A 67 18.56 -3.78 -6.76
N VAL A 68 19.63 -3.81 -5.97
CA VAL A 68 20.54 -2.68 -5.74
C VAL A 68 21.94 -3.10 -6.15
N VAL A 69 22.59 -2.32 -7.00
CA VAL A 69 23.95 -2.64 -7.48
C VAL A 69 24.93 -2.73 -6.31
N GLY A 70 25.76 -3.76 -6.32
CA GLY A 70 26.75 -4.01 -5.27
C GLY A 70 26.24 -4.84 -4.10
N GLN A 71 24.93 -5.12 -4.01
CA GLN A 71 24.37 -5.98 -2.98
C GLN A 71 24.38 -7.46 -3.40
N ALA A 72 24.74 -8.35 -2.46
CA ALA A 72 24.76 -9.80 -2.70
C ALA A 72 23.36 -10.42 -2.86
N HIS A 73 22.36 -9.77 -2.29
CA HIS A 73 20.94 -10.17 -2.34
C HIS A 73 20.08 -8.96 -2.62
N PRO A 74 18.90 -9.13 -3.28
CA PRO A 74 17.93 -8.05 -3.39
C PRO A 74 17.54 -7.53 -1.99
N ALA A 75 17.45 -6.21 -1.82
CA ALA A 75 16.98 -5.62 -0.57
C ALA A 75 15.51 -5.96 -0.35
N ASN A 76 15.15 -6.35 0.88
CA ASN A 76 13.80 -6.66 1.31
C ASN A 76 13.33 -5.58 2.29
N LEU A 77 12.43 -4.71 1.85
CA LEU A 77 11.77 -3.67 2.66
C LEU A 77 10.31 -4.03 2.97
N TRP A 78 9.95 -5.29 2.82
CA TRP A 78 8.68 -5.86 3.27
C TRP A 78 8.77 -6.42 4.68
N GLY A 79 9.89 -7.08 4.98
CA GLY A 79 10.16 -7.80 6.22
C GLY A 79 10.02 -9.31 6.10
N GLY A 80 10.51 -10.00 7.12
CA GLY A 80 10.52 -11.45 7.16
C GLY A 80 11.42 -12.09 6.10
N PRO A 81 11.17 -13.38 5.74
CA PRO A 81 12.01 -14.12 4.80
C PRO A 81 11.80 -13.66 3.36
N THR A 82 12.84 -13.84 2.55
CA THR A 82 12.85 -13.53 1.12
C THR A 82 12.60 -14.79 0.30
N TYR A 83 11.75 -14.70 -0.72
CA TYR A 83 11.53 -15.80 -1.65
C TYR A 83 12.72 -15.96 -2.61
N ARG A 84 13.16 -17.19 -2.78
CA ARG A 84 14.18 -17.63 -3.74
C ARG A 84 13.62 -18.77 -4.58
N ASP A 85 13.74 -18.64 -5.90
CA ASP A 85 13.34 -19.72 -6.80
C ASP A 85 14.09 -21.02 -6.48
N GLY A 86 13.37 -22.13 -6.49
CA GLY A 86 13.89 -23.46 -6.13
C GLY A 86 14.15 -23.70 -4.62
N ALA A 87 14.18 -22.65 -3.77
CA ALA A 87 14.44 -22.76 -2.32
C ALA A 87 13.26 -22.32 -1.43
N GLY A 88 12.26 -21.64 -2.01
CA GLY A 88 11.14 -21.09 -1.24
C GLY A 88 11.53 -19.85 -0.41
N TYR A 89 10.88 -19.67 0.75
CA TYR A 89 11.16 -18.57 1.67
C TYR A 89 12.35 -18.89 2.56
N VAL A 90 13.39 -18.07 2.45
CA VAL A 90 14.64 -18.21 3.23
C VAL A 90 14.95 -16.93 4.00
N LYS A 91 15.47 -17.07 5.21
CA LYS A 91 16.00 -15.93 5.97
C LYS A 91 17.35 -15.55 5.38
N LEU A 92 17.44 -14.32 4.87
CA LEU A 92 18.66 -13.73 4.34
C LEU A 92 19.02 -12.48 5.14
N PRO A 93 20.29 -12.07 5.18
CA PRO A 93 20.70 -10.81 5.81
C PRO A 93 20.45 -9.61 4.88
N ASN A 94 19.22 -9.44 4.41
CA ASN A 94 18.85 -8.48 3.36
C ASN A 94 17.63 -7.61 3.71
N ASN A 95 17.15 -7.68 4.93
CA ASN A 95 16.08 -6.80 5.40
C ASN A 95 16.61 -5.38 5.57
N GLY A 96 16.13 -4.47 4.73
CA GLY A 96 16.47 -3.05 4.78
C GLY A 96 15.50 -2.24 5.62
N SER A 97 15.59 -0.91 5.56
CA SER A 97 14.72 0.00 6.29
C SER A 97 14.31 1.22 5.46
N GLN A 98 13.22 1.90 5.88
CA GLN A 98 12.85 3.23 5.46
C GLN A 98 12.94 4.14 6.69
N GLU A 99 13.97 4.96 6.76
CA GLU A 99 14.26 5.79 7.93
C GLU A 99 13.77 7.22 7.72
N VAL A 100 12.90 7.70 8.62
CA VAL A 100 12.45 9.09 8.63
C VAL A 100 13.60 9.96 9.16
N ARG A 101 14.08 10.88 8.31
CA ARG A 101 15.09 11.90 8.68
C ARG A 101 14.46 13.18 9.19
N VAL A 102 13.36 13.59 8.55
CA VAL A 102 12.61 14.81 8.89
C VAL A 102 11.13 14.48 8.79
N GLU A 103 10.36 14.99 9.74
CA GLU A 103 8.90 14.97 9.70
C GLU A 103 8.36 16.35 10.06
N GLU A 104 7.45 16.86 9.23
CA GLU A 104 6.79 18.14 9.42
C GLU A 104 5.27 17.94 9.49
N GLY A 105 4.65 18.50 10.53
CA GLY A 105 3.20 18.57 10.64
C GLY A 105 2.63 19.65 9.73
N ARG A 106 1.43 19.40 9.19
CA ARG A 106 0.57 20.33 8.48
C ARG A 106 -0.83 20.26 9.07
N ASP A 107 -1.67 21.25 8.80
CA ASP A 107 -3.03 21.31 9.35
C ASP A 107 -3.87 20.07 8.97
N ASP A 108 -3.62 19.49 7.80
CA ASP A 108 -4.36 18.36 7.21
C ASP A 108 -3.50 17.13 6.97
N GLY A 109 -2.27 17.08 7.53
CA GLY A 109 -1.39 15.97 7.22
C GLY A 109 0.02 16.03 7.76
N ARG A 110 0.89 15.22 7.16
CA ARG A 110 2.30 15.10 7.50
C ARG A 110 3.16 14.98 6.25
N VAL A 111 4.36 15.53 6.31
CA VAL A 111 5.38 15.36 5.26
C VAL A 111 6.63 14.75 5.91
N GLN A 112 7.12 13.68 5.30
CA GLN A 112 8.30 12.96 5.76
C GLN A 112 9.37 12.96 4.66
N GLN A 113 10.63 13.17 5.05
CA GLN A 113 11.79 12.87 4.21
C GLN A 113 12.43 11.59 4.73
N LEU A 114 12.61 10.62 3.84
CA LEU A 114 13.08 9.29 4.19
C LEU A 114 14.31 8.89 3.37
N ASP A 115 15.15 8.08 3.99
CA ASP A 115 16.16 7.28 3.31
C ASP A 115 15.73 5.82 3.29
N TRP A 116 15.77 5.19 2.12
CA TRP A 116 15.66 3.74 2.01
C TRP A 116 17.06 3.14 2.04
N ARG A 117 17.25 2.21 2.95
CA ARG A 117 18.56 1.62 3.23
C ARG A 117 18.54 0.11 3.01
N THR A 118 19.63 -0.40 2.51
CA THR A 118 19.94 -1.84 2.50
C THR A 118 20.25 -2.32 3.93
N ALA A 119 20.35 -3.64 4.12
CA ALA A 119 20.63 -4.23 5.42
C ALA A 119 22.00 -3.81 6.01
N ASP A 120 22.98 -3.43 5.18
CA ASP A 120 24.28 -2.90 5.58
C ASP A 120 24.26 -1.38 5.86
N GLY A 121 23.09 -0.74 5.74
CA GLY A 121 22.90 0.69 6.00
C GLY A 121 23.16 1.61 4.79
N THR A 122 23.52 1.07 3.64
CA THR A 122 23.75 1.88 2.43
C THR A 122 22.44 2.53 1.95
N VAL A 123 22.41 3.84 1.81
CA VAL A 123 21.26 4.58 1.23
C VAL A 123 21.24 4.36 -0.28
N PHE A 124 20.11 3.92 -0.82
CA PHE A 124 19.94 3.71 -2.24
C PHE A 124 18.80 4.51 -2.86
N LEU A 125 17.87 5.01 -2.04
CA LEU A 125 16.74 5.81 -2.50
C LEU A 125 16.39 6.87 -1.46
N ALA A 126 16.17 8.10 -1.91
CA ALA A 126 15.59 9.18 -1.11
C ALA A 126 14.10 9.33 -1.45
N GLU A 127 13.27 9.50 -0.43
CA GLU A 127 11.84 9.67 -0.60
C GLU A 127 11.34 10.93 0.10
N THR A 128 10.40 11.62 -0.55
CA THR A 128 9.52 12.59 0.11
C THR A 128 8.11 12.01 0.10
N ARG A 129 7.56 11.73 1.28
CA ARG A 129 6.22 11.17 1.46
C ARG A 129 5.32 12.16 2.17
N SER A 130 4.13 12.40 1.61
CA SER A 130 3.09 13.15 2.29
C SER A 130 1.90 12.25 2.59
N TRP A 131 1.33 12.45 3.77
CA TRP A 131 0.11 11.85 4.26
C TRP A 131 -0.91 12.95 4.44
N HIS A 132 -2.08 12.80 3.84
CA HIS A 132 -3.19 13.73 3.93
C HIS A 132 -4.46 12.98 4.31
N ALA A 133 -5.28 13.55 5.17
CA ALA A 133 -6.56 12.98 5.56
C ALA A 133 -7.69 13.97 5.31
N GLU A 134 -8.80 13.48 4.78
CA GLU A 134 -9.98 14.28 4.52
C GLU A 134 -11.27 13.46 4.73
N SER A 135 -12.36 14.16 5.08
CA SER A 135 -13.70 13.59 5.08
C SER A 135 -14.31 13.75 3.70
N VAL A 136 -14.81 12.65 3.13
CA VAL A 136 -15.42 12.61 1.80
C VAL A 136 -16.84 12.07 1.92
N ARG A 137 -17.81 12.73 1.27
CA ARG A 137 -19.17 12.22 1.17
C ARG A 137 -19.45 11.81 -0.27
N ALA A 138 -19.61 10.50 -0.52
CA ALA A 138 -19.84 9.95 -1.84
C ALA A 138 -20.76 8.73 -1.78
N GLY A 139 -21.65 8.56 -2.78
CA GLY A 139 -22.63 7.48 -2.82
C GLY A 139 -23.56 7.41 -1.60
N GLY A 140 -23.86 8.57 -0.98
CA GLY A 140 -24.67 8.66 0.26
C GLY A 140 -23.94 8.19 1.52
N VAL A 141 -22.66 7.83 1.43
CA VAL A 141 -21.82 7.32 2.52
C VAL A 141 -20.80 8.37 2.93
N GLU A 142 -20.46 8.42 4.21
CA GLU A 142 -19.34 9.19 4.74
C GLU A 142 -18.09 8.31 4.78
N TRP A 143 -17.01 8.82 4.22
CA TRP A 143 -15.71 8.16 4.13
C TRP A 143 -14.64 9.01 4.80
N LEU A 144 -13.65 8.35 5.42
CA LEU A 144 -12.34 8.96 5.68
C LEU A 144 -11.37 8.54 4.59
N ALA A 145 -10.85 9.51 3.85
CA ALA A 145 -9.83 9.29 2.84
C ALA A 145 -8.45 9.61 3.41
N THR A 146 -7.51 8.69 3.24
CA THR A 146 -6.08 8.88 3.50
C THR A 146 -5.34 8.81 2.19
N THR A 147 -4.85 9.95 1.70
CA THR A 147 -4.06 10.04 0.47
C THR A 147 -2.58 10.10 0.79
N VAL A 148 -1.82 9.22 0.16
CA VAL A 148 -0.36 9.17 0.26
C VAL A 148 0.24 9.55 -1.09
N ARG A 149 1.04 10.63 -1.11
CA ARG A 149 1.87 10.99 -2.26
C ARG A 149 3.32 10.71 -1.92
N SER A 150 4.03 10.09 -2.83
CA SER A 150 5.40 9.67 -2.60
C SER A 150 6.25 9.95 -3.84
N ARG A 151 7.36 10.65 -3.64
CA ARG A 151 8.38 10.93 -4.65
C ARG A 151 9.62 10.13 -4.32
N TRP A 152 9.97 9.18 -5.17
CA TRP A 152 11.19 8.37 -5.05
C TRP A 152 12.27 8.91 -5.96
N ALA A 153 13.47 9.10 -5.44
CA ALA A 153 14.65 9.49 -6.21
C ALA A 153 15.75 8.45 -6.01
N ASN A 154 16.23 7.84 -7.09
CA ASN A 154 17.37 6.93 -7.05
C ASN A 154 18.65 7.71 -6.74
N THR A 155 19.19 7.50 -5.54
CA THR A 155 20.44 8.12 -5.06
C THR A 155 21.61 7.14 -5.07
N SER A 156 21.37 5.89 -5.51
CA SER A 156 22.42 4.88 -5.63
C SER A 156 23.33 5.14 -6.86
N GLY A 157 24.50 4.53 -6.87
CA GLY A 157 25.42 4.60 -8.00
C GLY A 157 25.04 3.72 -9.20
N GLY A 158 23.86 3.06 -9.19
CA GLY A 158 23.42 2.16 -10.24
C GLY A 158 21.89 2.17 -10.43
N PRO A 159 21.37 1.46 -11.44
CA PRO A 159 19.94 1.29 -11.62
C PRO A 159 19.34 0.45 -10.50
N LEU A 160 18.10 0.76 -10.13
CA LEU A 160 17.27 -0.03 -9.23
C LEU A 160 16.23 -0.81 -10.02
N ALA A 161 15.85 -2.02 -9.54
CA ALA A 161 14.74 -2.77 -10.09
C ALA A 161 13.83 -3.26 -8.94
N PHE A 162 12.61 -2.74 -8.91
CA PHE A 162 11.59 -3.10 -7.91
C PHE A 162 10.79 -4.30 -8.41
N GLY A 163 10.65 -5.31 -7.60
CA GLY A 163 9.96 -6.54 -7.92
C GLY A 163 9.18 -7.12 -6.75
N SER A 164 8.78 -8.36 -6.93
CA SER A 164 7.96 -9.14 -5.99
C SER A 164 8.41 -10.61 -5.99
N PRO A 165 7.90 -11.47 -5.11
CA PRO A 165 8.14 -12.91 -5.22
C PRO A 165 7.66 -13.49 -6.55
N THR A 166 6.59 -12.93 -7.17
CA THR A 166 6.15 -13.37 -8.50
C THR A 166 7.23 -13.09 -9.57
N THR A 167 7.86 -11.93 -9.56
CA THR A 167 8.97 -11.63 -10.49
C THR A 167 10.23 -12.44 -10.18
N SER A 168 10.25 -13.12 -9.04
CA SER A 168 11.32 -14.03 -8.62
C SER A 168 10.94 -15.52 -8.76
N GLY A 169 9.85 -15.83 -9.49
CA GLY A 169 9.44 -17.19 -9.84
C GLY A 169 8.28 -17.79 -9.05
N ARG A 170 7.72 -17.10 -8.04
CA ARG A 170 6.57 -17.60 -7.28
C ARG A 170 5.24 -17.12 -7.88
N PRO A 171 4.38 -18.00 -8.39
CA PRO A 171 3.04 -17.60 -8.86
C PRO A 171 2.20 -16.92 -7.76
N ASP A 172 1.36 -15.98 -8.17
CA ASP A 172 0.34 -15.34 -7.33
C ASP A 172 0.84 -14.78 -5.98
N ALA A 173 2.06 -14.29 -5.95
CA ALA A 173 2.71 -13.71 -4.78
C ALA A 173 3.31 -12.32 -5.07
N GLY A 174 2.59 -11.53 -5.87
CA GLY A 174 3.05 -10.21 -6.33
C GLY A 174 2.89 -9.09 -5.30
N TYR A 175 2.87 -9.40 -3.98
CA TYR A 175 2.69 -8.41 -2.94
C TYR A 175 3.83 -7.37 -2.88
N GLY A 176 3.46 -6.16 -2.51
CA GLY A 176 4.34 -4.98 -2.41
C GLY A 176 3.70 -3.74 -3.03
N GLY A 177 4.24 -2.58 -2.75
CA GLY A 177 3.69 -1.29 -3.11
C GLY A 177 2.91 -0.66 -1.97
N PHE A 178 1.72 -0.12 -2.21
CA PHE A 178 0.86 0.44 -1.17
C PHE A 178 0.06 -0.68 -0.51
N PHE A 179 0.36 -0.94 0.73
CA PHE A 179 -0.04 -2.12 1.48
C PHE A 179 -0.89 -1.77 2.69
N LEU A 180 -2.01 -2.46 2.85
CA LEU A 180 -2.82 -2.46 4.05
C LEU A 180 -2.91 -3.88 4.64
N ARG A 181 -2.42 -4.06 5.85
CA ARG A 181 -2.77 -5.21 6.69
C ARG A 181 -4.14 -4.95 7.29
N LEU A 182 -5.13 -5.73 6.87
CA LEU A 182 -6.50 -5.60 7.34
C LEU A 182 -6.70 -6.26 8.71
N ALA A 183 -7.63 -5.72 9.47
CA ALA A 183 -8.08 -6.30 10.73
C ALA A 183 -8.68 -7.70 10.51
N PRO A 184 -8.64 -8.61 11.52
CA PRO A 184 -9.21 -9.95 11.42
C PRO A 184 -10.71 -9.98 11.04
N SER A 185 -11.46 -8.91 11.33
CA SER A 185 -12.88 -8.75 10.92
C SER A 185 -13.11 -8.73 9.41
N PHE A 186 -12.05 -8.58 8.61
CA PHE A 186 -12.10 -8.70 7.14
C PHE A 186 -11.87 -10.13 6.64
N ALA A 187 -11.75 -11.11 7.53
CA ALA A 187 -11.71 -12.51 7.11
C ALA A 187 -13.05 -12.90 6.47
N GLY A 188 -13.01 -13.35 5.22
CA GLY A 188 -14.20 -13.64 4.41
C GLY A 188 -14.90 -12.41 3.83
N ALA A 189 -14.27 -11.23 3.87
CA ALA A 189 -14.83 -10.02 3.29
C ALA A 189 -15.13 -10.16 1.79
N CYS A 190 -16.24 -9.55 1.37
CA CYS A 190 -16.60 -9.47 -0.05
C CYS A 190 -15.66 -8.52 -0.78
N ILE A 191 -15.07 -8.99 -1.87
CA ILE A 191 -14.20 -8.18 -2.74
C ILE A 191 -15.06 -7.51 -3.80
N VAL A 192 -14.93 -6.19 -3.93
CA VAL A 192 -15.62 -5.36 -4.94
C VAL A 192 -14.56 -4.57 -5.71
N ALA A 193 -14.68 -4.50 -7.02
CA ALA A 193 -13.72 -3.80 -7.87
C ALA A 193 -14.41 -3.06 -9.01
N ALA A 194 -13.69 -2.16 -9.67
CA ALA A 194 -14.18 -1.52 -10.90
C ALA A 194 -14.67 -2.55 -11.92
N SER A 195 -15.84 -2.30 -12.55
CA SER A 195 -16.54 -3.26 -13.40
C SER A 195 -15.82 -3.63 -14.69
N THR A 196 -14.93 -2.76 -15.21
CA THR A 196 -14.22 -2.98 -16.47
C THR A 196 -12.73 -2.73 -16.28
N GLY A 197 -11.91 -3.55 -16.93
CA GLY A 197 -10.54 -3.15 -17.29
C GLY A 197 -10.58 -1.88 -18.16
N PRO A 198 -9.44 -1.30 -18.54
CA PRO A 198 -9.40 -0.05 -19.31
C PRO A 198 -10.36 -0.14 -20.48
N ALA A 199 -11.26 0.85 -20.59
CA ALA A 199 -12.14 0.98 -21.74
C ALA A 199 -11.27 1.00 -23.01
N PRO A 200 -11.72 0.38 -24.14
CA PRO A 200 -11.10 0.64 -25.41
C PRO A 200 -11.02 2.16 -25.60
N SER A 201 -9.90 2.66 -26.11
CA SER A 201 -9.56 4.08 -26.19
C SER A 201 -10.55 5.02 -26.87
N ASP A 202 -11.66 4.52 -27.41
CA ASP A 202 -12.59 5.23 -28.25
C ASP A 202 -14.02 5.40 -27.69
N VAL A 203 -14.26 4.93 -26.44
CA VAL A 203 -15.58 5.14 -25.79
C VAL A 203 -15.33 5.79 -24.42
N PRO A 204 -15.93 6.97 -24.14
CA PRO A 204 -15.91 7.53 -22.80
C PRO A 204 -16.45 6.51 -21.81
N ALA A 205 -15.69 6.18 -20.77
CA ALA A 205 -16.19 5.31 -19.70
C ALA A 205 -17.47 5.94 -19.14
N PRO A 206 -18.56 5.17 -18.95
CA PRO A 206 -19.75 5.72 -18.33
C PRO A 206 -19.39 6.21 -16.93
N PRO A 207 -19.83 7.40 -16.50
CA PRO A 207 -19.62 7.88 -15.16
C PRO A 207 -20.25 6.87 -14.19
N GLY A 208 -19.47 6.40 -13.20
CA GLY A 208 -19.95 5.52 -12.14
C GLY A 208 -20.26 4.09 -12.60
N GLY A 209 -19.31 3.41 -13.22
CA GLY A 209 -19.47 1.96 -13.49
C GLY A 209 -19.68 1.19 -12.18
N ALA A 210 -20.86 0.53 -12.04
CA ALA A 210 -21.20 -0.27 -10.85
C ALA A 210 -20.06 -1.22 -10.48
N GLY A 211 -19.74 -1.34 -9.18
CA GLY A 211 -18.73 -2.27 -8.71
C GLY A 211 -19.09 -3.71 -9.07
N THR A 212 -18.09 -4.50 -9.40
CA THR A 212 -18.25 -5.95 -9.68
C THR A 212 -17.65 -6.73 -8.52
N ARG A 213 -18.40 -7.72 -8.01
CA ARG A 213 -17.88 -8.66 -6.99
C ARG A 213 -16.99 -9.68 -7.65
N LEU A 214 -15.82 -9.89 -7.03
CA LEU A 214 -14.83 -10.82 -7.51
C LEU A 214 -14.55 -11.91 -6.46
N SER A 215 -14.14 -13.09 -6.93
CA SER A 215 -13.45 -14.03 -6.06
C SER A 215 -12.04 -13.53 -5.75
N GLU A 216 -11.41 -14.05 -4.69
CA GLU A 216 -10.00 -13.75 -4.38
C GLU A 216 -9.08 -14.13 -5.56
N ALA A 217 -9.37 -15.25 -6.24
CA ALA A 217 -8.60 -15.72 -7.38
C ALA A 217 -8.75 -14.79 -8.60
N ASP A 218 -9.96 -14.27 -8.89
CA ASP A 218 -10.20 -13.36 -10.01
C ASP A 218 -9.63 -11.96 -9.75
N ALA A 219 -9.54 -11.56 -8.49
CA ALA A 219 -8.97 -10.28 -8.09
C ALA A 219 -7.44 -10.30 -8.07
N MET A 220 -6.83 -11.45 -7.72
CA MET A 220 -5.39 -11.63 -7.61
C MET A 220 -4.68 -11.36 -8.95
N GLY A 221 -3.78 -10.39 -8.98
CA GLY A 221 -3.05 -9.98 -10.18
C GLY A 221 -3.88 -9.24 -11.24
N SER A 222 -5.19 -9.04 -11.02
CA SER A 222 -6.03 -8.26 -11.93
C SER A 222 -5.66 -6.77 -11.90
N THR A 223 -5.83 -6.07 -13.04
CA THR A 223 -5.66 -4.62 -13.14
C THR A 223 -7.03 -3.95 -13.18
N ARG A 224 -7.40 -3.29 -12.10
CA ARG A 224 -8.64 -2.52 -11.97
C ARG A 224 -8.28 -1.14 -11.43
N SER A 225 -9.05 -0.10 -11.77
CA SER A 225 -8.77 1.26 -11.30
C SER A 225 -8.92 1.41 -9.79
N TRP A 226 -9.76 0.59 -9.16
CA TRP A 226 -9.91 0.53 -7.71
C TRP A 226 -10.33 -0.87 -7.26
N LEU A 227 -10.05 -1.19 -5.99
CA LEU A 227 -10.50 -2.40 -5.32
C LEU A 227 -10.88 -2.10 -3.87
N GLY A 228 -12.02 -2.62 -3.44
CA GLY A 228 -12.51 -2.51 -2.07
C GLY A 228 -12.82 -3.87 -1.46
N LEU A 229 -12.84 -3.90 -0.13
CA LEU A 229 -13.32 -5.02 0.66
C LEU A 229 -14.42 -4.55 1.60
N ARG A 230 -15.46 -5.35 1.72
CA ARG A 230 -16.60 -5.10 2.59
C ARG A 230 -16.75 -6.22 3.60
N SER A 231 -16.62 -5.90 4.87
CA SER A 231 -16.98 -6.74 6.02
C SER A 231 -18.35 -6.33 6.58
N PRO A 232 -18.93 -7.08 7.52
CA PRO A 232 -20.17 -6.67 8.19
C PRO A 232 -20.05 -5.34 8.93
N ASP A 233 -18.86 -4.99 9.42
CA ASP A 233 -18.63 -3.87 10.34
C ASP A 233 -17.99 -2.65 9.69
N ALA A 234 -17.31 -2.82 8.57
CA ALA A 234 -16.57 -1.75 7.90
C ALA A 234 -16.33 -2.06 6.43
N SER A 235 -16.07 -1.02 5.66
CA SER A 235 -15.65 -1.11 4.26
C SER A 235 -14.36 -0.33 4.04
N VAL A 236 -13.49 -0.85 3.17
CA VAL A 236 -12.27 -0.19 2.72
C VAL A 236 -12.23 -0.15 1.20
N LEU A 237 -11.69 0.93 0.65
CA LEU A 237 -11.51 1.12 -0.78
C LEU A 237 -10.11 1.69 -1.03
N MET A 238 -9.34 1.07 -1.92
CA MET A 238 -8.03 1.56 -2.33
C MET A 238 -8.07 2.00 -3.79
N VAL A 239 -7.57 3.21 -4.05
CA VAL A 239 -7.57 3.86 -5.36
C VAL A 239 -6.16 4.33 -5.69
N PRO A 240 -5.43 3.66 -6.59
CA PRO A 240 -4.21 4.17 -7.19
C PRO A 240 -4.55 5.28 -8.18
N ALA A 241 -3.78 6.37 -8.21
CA ALA A 241 -3.95 7.38 -9.25
C ALA A 241 -3.61 6.80 -10.65
N ALA A 242 -4.35 7.25 -11.66
CA ALA A 242 -4.23 6.71 -13.02
C ALA A 242 -2.87 7.04 -13.68
N ASP A 243 -2.22 8.12 -13.24
CA ASP A 243 -0.91 8.57 -13.72
C ASP A 243 0.27 7.95 -12.95
N ASN A 244 0.02 7.02 -12.04
CA ASN A 244 1.09 6.28 -11.38
C ASN A 244 1.98 5.54 -12.39
N PRO A 245 3.29 5.40 -12.12
CA PRO A 245 4.22 4.69 -12.99
C PRO A 245 3.74 3.30 -13.37
N GLY A 246 3.65 3.03 -14.69
CA GLY A 246 3.15 1.77 -15.21
C GLY A 246 1.62 1.68 -15.37
N GLY A 247 0.88 2.75 -15.08
CA GLY A 247 -0.58 2.81 -15.20
C GLY A 247 -1.31 2.10 -14.06
N SER A 248 -2.44 1.48 -14.35
CA SER A 248 -3.22 0.76 -13.34
C SER A 248 -2.40 -0.33 -12.65
N SER A 249 -2.30 -0.27 -11.33
CA SER A 249 -1.57 -1.27 -10.54
C SER A 249 -2.32 -2.61 -10.52
N PRO A 250 -1.64 -3.74 -10.69
CA PRO A 250 -2.21 -5.03 -10.34
C PRO A 250 -2.54 -5.10 -8.84
N TRP A 251 -3.51 -5.95 -8.49
CA TRP A 251 -3.95 -6.14 -7.11
C TRP A 251 -3.37 -7.39 -6.50
N PHE A 252 -2.84 -7.26 -5.28
CA PHE A 252 -2.65 -8.41 -4.41
C PHE A 252 -3.66 -8.29 -3.28
N VAL A 253 -4.57 -9.27 -3.18
CA VAL A 253 -5.64 -9.26 -2.19
C VAL A 253 -5.80 -10.63 -1.56
N ARG A 254 -6.01 -10.65 -0.25
CA ARG A 254 -6.44 -11.81 0.51
C ARG A 254 -7.57 -11.42 1.43
N SER A 255 -8.68 -12.13 1.33
CA SER A 255 -9.81 -12.06 2.26
C SER A 255 -9.87 -13.29 3.15
N THR A 256 -9.10 -14.35 2.85
CA THR A 256 -9.03 -15.57 3.63
C THR A 256 -7.68 -15.69 4.35
N GLY A 257 -7.69 -16.27 5.57
CA GLY A 257 -6.48 -16.47 6.38
C GLY A 257 -5.90 -15.16 6.90
N THR A 258 -5.04 -14.53 6.12
CA THR A 258 -4.30 -13.30 6.45
C THR A 258 -4.85 -12.13 5.64
N PRO A 259 -5.92 -11.43 6.09
CA PRO A 259 -6.56 -10.39 5.30
C PRO A 259 -5.59 -9.24 4.98
N MET A 260 -5.47 -8.90 3.69
CA MET A 260 -4.62 -7.81 3.24
C MET A 260 -4.99 -7.32 1.84
N LEU A 261 -4.58 -6.10 1.54
CA LEU A 261 -4.77 -5.47 0.25
C LEU A 261 -3.49 -4.72 -0.15
N CYS A 262 -3.03 -4.90 -1.40
CA CYS A 262 -1.98 -4.08 -1.98
C CYS A 262 -2.37 -3.57 -3.36
N ALA A 263 -2.16 -2.29 -3.63
CA ALA A 263 -1.90 -1.82 -4.98
C ALA A 263 -0.43 -2.20 -5.28
N ALA A 264 -0.23 -3.20 -6.13
CA ALA A 264 1.01 -3.94 -6.29
C ALA A 264 1.67 -3.73 -7.67
N PRO A 265 2.28 -2.56 -7.93
CA PRO A 265 2.78 -2.19 -9.28
C PRO A 265 3.89 -3.12 -9.78
N PHE A 266 4.50 -3.88 -8.90
CA PHE A 266 5.59 -4.83 -9.21
C PHE A 266 5.11 -6.28 -9.27
N PHE A 267 3.80 -6.53 -9.38
CA PHE A 267 3.22 -7.87 -9.33
C PHE A 267 3.78 -8.78 -10.42
N HIS A 268 3.60 -8.40 -11.69
CA HIS A 268 3.92 -9.25 -12.83
C HIS A 268 5.29 -9.00 -13.44
N ARG A 269 5.86 -7.81 -13.26
CA ARG A 269 7.13 -7.39 -13.86
C ARG A 269 7.88 -6.41 -12.97
N LYS A 270 9.19 -6.44 -13.06
CA LYS A 270 10.03 -5.46 -12.36
C LYS A 270 9.85 -4.07 -12.99
N LEU A 271 9.82 -3.05 -12.12
CA LEU A 271 9.91 -1.65 -12.52
C LEU A 271 11.36 -1.18 -12.36
N HIS A 272 11.91 -0.61 -13.40
CA HIS A 272 13.29 -0.13 -13.40
C HIS A 272 13.35 1.39 -13.16
N LEU A 273 14.31 1.83 -12.33
CA LEU A 273 14.59 3.23 -12.07
C LEU A 273 16.07 3.49 -12.29
N GLY A 274 16.39 4.21 -13.36
CA GLY A 274 17.78 4.57 -13.71
C GLY A 274 18.44 5.45 -12.66
N VAL A 275 19.76 5.62 -12.73
CA VAL A 275 20.55 6.50 -11.87
C VAL A 275 20.01 7.91 -11.95
N GLY A 276 19.75 8.56 -10.80
CA GLY A 276 19.16 9.90 -10.72
C GLY A 276 17.68 9.98 -11.17
N GLY A 277 17.10 8.84 -11.58
CA GLY A 277 15.69 8.77 -11.97
C GLY A 277 14.75 9.08 -10.81
N VAL A 278 13.54 9.53 -11.15
CA VAL A 278 12.50 9.90 -10.18
C VAL A 278 11.18 9.25 -10.57
N LEU A 279 10.45 8.74 -9.57
CA LEU A 279 9.09 8.24 -9.69
C LEU A 279 8.17 9.04 -8.77
N HIS A 280 6.94 9.25 -9.20
CA HIS A 280 5.88 9.86 -8.41
C HIS A 280 4.74 8.88 -8.29
N TRP A 281 4.23 8.74 -7.05
CA TRP A 281 3.15 7.84 -6.70
C TRP A 281 2.06 8.58 -5.96
N THR A 282 0.82 8.25 -6.22
CA THR A 282 -0.34 8.68 -5.45
C THR A 282 -1.28 7.51 -5.24
N TRP A 283 -1.66 7.28 -3.98
CA TRP A 283 -2.64 6.28 -3.59
C TRP A 283 -3.59 6.85 -2.56
N SER A 284 -4.85 6.51 -2.65
CA SER A 284 -5.86 6.85 -1.65
C SER A 284 -6.44 5.58 -1.04
N LEU A 285 -6.57 5.56 0.28
CA LEU A 285 -7.34 4.57 1.03
C LEU A 285 -8.54 5.27 1.64
N LEU A 286 -9.74 4.80 1.33
CA LEU A 286 -10.97 5.28 1.92
C LEU A 286 -11.54 4.21 2.84
N THR A 287 -12.08 4.64 3.98
CA THR A 287 -12.68 3.78 5.00
C THR A 287 -14.07 4.28 5.36
N ALA A 288 -15.00 3.36 5.56
CA ALA A 288 -16.38 3.68 5.96
C ALA A 288 -16.88 2.68 7.00
N ASP A 289 -17.88 3.12 7.80
CA ASP A 289 -18.56 2.25 8.74
C ASP A 289 -19.57 1.35 8.05
N GLY A 290 -19.65 0.10 8.51
CA GLY A 290 -20.60 -0.89 8.02
C GLY A 290 -20.37 -1.37 6.60
N PRO A 291 -21.30 -2.19 6.08
CA PRO A 291 -21.22 -2.73 4.73
C PRO A 291 -21.77 -1.72 3.70
N VAL A 292 -20.87 -1.14 2.93
CA VAL A 292 -21.21 -0.18 1.88
C VAL A 292 -21.72 -0.88 0.62
N GLN A 293 -22.68 -0.29 -0.10
CA GLN A 293 -23.21 -0.82 -1.36
C GLN A 293 -22.19 -0.70 -2.51
N ASP A 294 -22.31 -1.57 -3.51
CA ASP A 294 -21.32 -1.69 -4.60
C ASP A 294 -21.18 -0.37 -5.42
N ASP A 295 -22.29 0.36 -5.62
CA ASP A 295 -22.31 1.66 -6.31
C ASP A 295 -21.66 2.79 -5.52
N ALA A 296 -21.74 2.74 -4.19
CA ALA A 296 -21.09 3.74 -3.35
C ALA A 296 -19.55 3.61 -3.35
N PHE A 297 -18.99 2.41 -3.58
CA PHE A 297 -17.55 2.25 -3.82
C PHE A 297 -17.11 2.99 -5.08
N ALA A 298 -17.87 2.84 -6.18
CA ALA A 298 -17.58 3.54 -7.43
C ALA A 298 -17.65 5.06 -7.27
N ALA A 299 -18.72 5.56 -6.63
CA ALA A 299 -18.86 6.99 -6.35
C ALA A 299 -17.73 7.54 -5.46
N ALA A 300 -17.24 6.75 -4.51
CA ALA A 300 -16.13 7.13 -3.64
C ALA A 300 -14.78 7.13 -4.39
N ALA A 301 -14.58 6.19 -5.32
CA ALA A 301 -13.39 6.15 -6.17
C ALA A 301 -13.30 7.35 -7.12
N ASP A 302 -14.42 7.85 -7.60
CA ASP A 302 -14.49 9.03 -8.48
C ASP A 302 -14.29 10.36 -7.72
N ALA A 303 -14.33 10.33 -6.39
CA ALA A 303 -14.23 11.52 -5.53
C ALA A 303 -12.78 11.83 -5.06
N VAL A 304 -11.79 10.97 -5.41
CA VAL A 304 -10.39 11.12 -4.93
C VAL A 304 -9.35 11.06 -6.02
#